data_da6c00b4906c421a450386094a92ef9e
#
_entry.id   da6c00b4906c421a450386094a92ef9e
#
_cell.length_a   1.000
_cell.length_b   1.000
_cell.length_c   1.000
_cell.angle_alpha   90.00
_cell.angle_beta   90.00
_cell.angle_gamma   90.00
#
_symmetry.space_group_name_H-M   'P 1'
#
loop_
_entity.id
_entity.type
_entity.pdbx_description
1 polymer ?
#
loop_
_entity_poly.entity_id
_entity_poly.type
_entity_poly.pdbx_seq_one_letter_code
_entity_poly.pdbx_strand_id
1 'polypeptide(L)'
;LRSGMELPSHNEQYGTEIRNFYIYDNQHLRNAFVQTRVNGPGAMLMYGNHAFAITTGARTVVSANDVPYEIANFAYLGLNYVPQHNINYQDNRPFKIGQLSWAEIGLSYAYTFYARNFDKISAGITVRRLFGYSAMYFKGNSEDYIVPNDSTISVHNFDAQIGYSLPINYD
;
A
#
# COMPACT_ATOMS: atom_id res chain seq x y z
N LEU A 1 2.83 -20.46 9.88
CA LEU A 1 3.63 -19.62 10.79
C LEU A 1 5.07 -20.06 10.63
N ARG A 2 5.93 -19.20 10.11
CA ARG A 2 7.31 -19.52 9.81
C ARG A 2 8.14 -19.51 11.09
N SER A 3 8.86 -20.58 11.33
CA SER A 3 9.96 -20.61 12.29
C SER A 3 10.99 -19.54 11.86
N GLY A 4 11.30 -18.61 12.74
CA GLY A 4 12.21 -17.50 12.45
C GLY A 4 11.57 -16.12 12.45
N MET A 5 10.29 -16.03 12.76
CA MET A 5 9.62 -14.77 12.99
C MET A 5 9.86 -14.37 14.45
N GLU A 6 10.75 -13.45 14.67
CA GLU A 6 10.97 -12.88 15.98
C GLU A 6 10.02 -11.72 16.22
N LEU A 7 9.45 -11.62 17.40
CA LEU A 7 8.77 -10.41 17.84
C LEU A 7 9.78 -9.27 17.80
N PRO A 8 9.40 -8.09 17.30
CA PRO A 8 10.25 -6.93 17.42
C PRO A 8 10.50 -6.71 18.91
N SER A 9 11.68 -7.14 19.33
CA SER A 9 12.15 -6.77 20.64
C SER A 9 12.28 -5.25 20.68
N HIS A 10 12.13 -4.69 21.85
CA HIS A 10 12.47 -3.32 22.12
C HIS A 10 13.86 -3.03 21.54
N ASN A 11 13.94 -2.17 20.54
CA ASN A 11 15.21 -1.79 19.96
C ASN A 11 15.68 -0.49 20.60
N GLU A 12 16.55 -0.58 21.57
CA GLU A 12 17.10 0.56 22.30
C GLU A 12 17.85 1.56 21.41
N GLN A 13 18.29 1.13 20.21
CA GLN A 13 18.95 2.00 19.23
C GLN A 13 18.01 3.00 18.58
N TYR A 14 16.71 2.77 18.57
CA TYR A 14 15.72 3.56 17.85
C TYR A 14 14.70 4.27 18.75
N GLY A 15 14.96 4.31 20.06
CA GLY A 15 14.09 4.93 21.03
C GLY A 15 13.24 3.93 21.82
N THR A 16 12.39 4.45 22.69
CA THR A 16 11.61 3.68 23.66
C THR A 16 10.27 3.15 23.13
N GLU A 17 10.02 3.21 21.84
CA GLU A 17 8.76 2.75 21.26
C GLU A 17 8.73 1.21 21.14
N ILE A 18 7.77 0.59 21.79
CA ILE A 18 7.45 -0.81 21.59
C ILE A 18 6.66 -0.91 20.28
N ARG A 19 7.25 -1.55 19.29
CA ARG A 19 6.60 -1.76 18.00
C ARG A 19 5.96 -3.14 17.95
N ASN A 20 4.65 -3.19 17.76
CA ASN A 20 3.87 -4.43 17.71
C ASN A 20 3.87 -5.08 16.32
N PHE A 21 5.03 -5.25 15.71
CA PHE A 21 5.18 -5.93 14.44
C PHE A 21 6.49 -6.71 14.35
N TYR A 22 6.53 -7.67 13.45
CA TYR A 22 7.69 -8.53 13.25
C TYR A 22 8.62 -7.94 12.21
N ILE A 23 9.91 -7.85 12.52
CA ILE A 23 10.96 -7.45 11.59
C ILE A 23 11.73 -8.70 11.17
N TYR A 24 11.85 -8.87 9.86
CA TYR A 24 12.74 -9.88 9.28
C TYR A 24 14.08 -9.24 8.95
N ASP A 25 15.11 -9.65 9.65
CA ASP A 25 16.48 -9.27 9.32
C ASP A 25 17.10 -10.31 8.39
N ASN A 26 16.73 -10.22 7.10
CA ASN A 26 17.30 -11.02 6.04
C ASN A 26 17.45 -10.17 4.77
N GLN A 27 18.39 -10.54 3.91
CA GLN A 27 18.72 -9.82 2.67
C GLN A 27 17.77 -10.12 1.49
N HIS A 28 16.54 -10.56 1.76
CA HIS A 28 15.57 -10.81 0.70
C HIS A 28 14.89 -9.52 0.24
N LEU A 29 14.48 -9.50 -1.03
CA LEU A 29 13.65 -8.45 -1.59
C LEU A 29 12.36 -8.27 -0.81
N ARG A 30 11.94 -7.04 -0.64
CA ARG A 30 10.75 -6.67 0.13
C ARG A 30 9.60 -6.31 -0.78
N ASN A 31 8.42 -6.74 -0.38
CA ASN A 31 7.18 -6.35 -1.02
C ASN A 31 6.26 -5.69 0.02
N ALA A 32 5.63 -4.59 -0.36
CA ALA A 32 4.67 -3.89 0.47
C ALA A 32 3.41 -3.60 -0.32
N PHE A 33 2.28 -3.67 0.36
CA PHE A 33 0.98 -3.34 -0.21
C PHE A 33 0.16 -2.54 0.80
N VAL A 34 -0.35 -1.40 0.38
CA VAL A 34 -1.22 -0.55 1.19
C VAL A 34 -2.46 -0.23 0.38
N GLN A 35 -3.62 -0.40 1.00
CA GLN A 35 -4.89 0.00 0.42
C GLN A 35 -5.65 0.87 1.40
N THR A 36 -6.05 2.04 0.93
CA THR A 36 -6.94 2.95 1.67
C THR A 36 -8.26 3.06 0.95
N ARG A 37 -9.35 3.02 1.70
CA ARG A 37 -10.71 3.22 1.19
C ARG A 37 -11.42 4.25 2.05
N VAL A 38 -12.02 5.22 1.38
CA VAL A 38 -12.94 6.20 1.98
C VAL A 38 -14.32 5.93 1.41
N ASN A 39 -15.28 5.64 2.28
CA ASN A 39 -16.67 5.49 1.88
C ASN A 39 -17.33 6.87 1.87
N GLY A 40 -17.94 7.22 0.75
CA GLY A 40 -18.75 8.42 0.62
C GLY A 40 -20.20 8.18 1.04
N PRO A 41 -21.09 9.13 0.77
CA PRO A 41 -22.51 9.00 1.06
C PRO A 41 -23.12 7.82 0.30
N GLY A 42 -24.05 7.15 0.93
CA GLY A 42 -24.84 6.06 0.35
C GLY A 42 -26.27 6.11 0.84
N ALA A 43 -27.16 5.48 0.09
CA ALA A 43 -28.56 5.34 0.46
C ALA A 43 -29.06 3.94 0.17
N MET A 44 -29.99 3.48 0.99
CA MET A 44 -30.65 2.18 0.81
C MET A 44 -32.15 2.36 0.99
N LEU A 45 -32.90 1.71 0.11
CA LEU A 45 -34.36 1.64 0.15
C LEU A 45 -34.79 0.17 0.16
N MET A 46 -35.70 -0.16 1.05
CA MET A 46 -36.32 -1.47 1.08
C MET A 46 -37.83 -1.34 0.79
N TYR A 47 -38.33 -2.22 -0.07
CA TYR A 47 -39.76 -2.31 -0.38
C TYR A 47 -40.15 -3.77 -0.49
N GLY A 48 -40.96 -4.26 0.49
CA GLY A 48 -41.31 -5.66 0.60
C GLY A 48 -40.05 -6.55 0.73
N ASN A 49 -39.91 -7.47 -0.20
CA ASN A 49 -38.76 -8.37 -0.27
C ASN A 49 -37.58 -7.84 -1.08
N HIS A 50 -37.69 -6.62 -1.59
CA HIS A 50 -36.67 -5.99 -2.44
C HIS A 50 -35.86 -4.99 -1.64
N ALA A 51 -34.56 -4.92 -1.91
CA ALA A 51 -33.68 -3.89 -1.40
C ALA A 51 -32.83 -3.30 -2.52
N PHE A 52 -32.72 -1.99 -2.54
CA PHE A 52 -31.91 -1.21 -3.50
C PHE A 52 -30.94 -0.37 -2.71
N ALA A 53 -29.70 -0.29 -3.16
CA ALA A 53 -28.73 0.62 -2.54
C ALA A 53 -27.85 1.28 -3.59
N ILE A 54 -27.50 2.55 -3.31
CA ILE A 54 -26.45 3.29 -3.99
C ILE A 54 -25.33 3.53 -2.99
N THR A 55 -24.09 3.33 -3.43
CA THR A 55 -22.89 3.56 -2.61
C THR A 55 -21.89 4.34 -3.41
N THR A 56 -21.15 5.21 -2.73
CA THR A 56 -20.02 5.94 -3.32
C THR A 56 -18.78 5.73 -2.48
N GLY A 57 -17.61 5.94 -3.08
CA GLY A 57 -16.34 5.84 -2.36
C GLY A 57 -15.16 6.23 -3.24
N ALA A 58 -14.03 6.35 -2.61
CA ALA A 58 -12.74 6.51 -3.24
C ALA A 58 -11.75 5.50 -2.67
N ARG A 59 -10.83 5.05 -3.51
CA ARG A 59 -9.85 4.05 -3.13
C ARG A 59 -8.49 4.41 -3.70
N THR A 60 -7.46 4.20 -2.90
CA THR A 60 -6.07 4.30 -3.31
C THR A 60 -5.36 3.01 -2.95
N VAL A 61 -4.61 2.49 -3.90
CA VAL A 61 -3.76 1.31 -3.73
C VAL A 61 -2.33 1.73 -4.04
N VAL A 62 -1.42 1.34 -3.17
CA VAL A 62 0.03 1.49 -3.37
C VAL A 62 0.66 0.12 -3.23
N SER A 63 1.50 -0.25 -4.17
CA SER A 63 2.30 -1.47 -4.11
C SER A 63 3.76 -1.16 -4.35
N ALA A 64 4.63 -1.78 -3.59
CA ALA A 64 6.07 -1.78 -3.79
C ALA A 64 6.51 -3.23 -3.96
N ASN A 65 7.24 -3.52 -5.03
CA ASN A 65 7.66 -4.87 -5.39
C ASN A 65 9.16 -4.91 -5.62
N ASP A 66 9.77 -6.00 -5.17
CA ASP A 66 11.18 -6.32 -5.36
C ASP A 66 12.14 -5.25 -4.77
N VAL A 67 11.68 -4.52 -3.75
CA VAL A 67 12.48 -3.47 -3.10
C VAL A 67 13.70 -4.10 -2.43
N PRO A 68 14.93 -3.66 -2.78
CA PRO A 68 16.14 -4.09 -2.11
C PRO A 68 16.05 -3.90 -0.60
N TYR A 69 16.65 -4.84 0.13
CA TYR A 69 16.64 -4.84 1.59
C TYR A 69 17.19 -3.52 2.16
N GLU A 70 18.27 -3.03 1.56
CA GLU A 70 18.96 -1.81 1.97
C GLU A 70 18.05 -0.58 1.87
N ILE A 71 17.35 -0.45 0.73
CA ILE A 71 16.37 0.64 0.52
C ILE A 71 15.19 0.52 1.48
N ALA A 72 14.68 -0.69 1.65
CA ALA A 72 13.58 -0.92 2.58
C ALA A 72 13.96 -0.56 4.02
N ASN A 73 15.19 -0.90 4.45
CA ASN A 73 15.71 -0.51 5.75
C ASN A 73 15.91 0.99 5.87
N PHE A 74 16.51 1.62 4.84
CA PHE A 74 16.66 3.07 4.82
C PHE A 74 15.32 3.78 4.93
N ALA A 75 14.32 3.36 4.15
CA ALA A 75 12.97 3.94 4.19
C ALA A 75 12.28 3.77 5.55
N TYR A 76 12.57 2.67 6.25
CA TYR A 76 11.96 2.34 7.53
C TYR A 76 12.70 2.95 8.73
N LEU A 77 14.01 2.91 8.74
CA LEU A 77 14.87 3.28 9.86
C LEU A 77 15.42 4.71 9.74
N GLY A 78 15.41 5.28 8.53
CA GLY A 78 15.91 6.61 8.25
C GLY A 78 17.42 6.72 8.35
N LEU A 79 17.91 7.97 8.35
CA LEU A 79 19.35 8.26 8.41
C LEU A 79 19.99 7.91 9.77
N ASN A 80 19.20 7.83 10.83
CA ASN A 80 19.69 7.56 12.19
C ASN A 80 20.10 6.10 12.44
N TYR A 81 19.95 5.23 11.45
CA TYR A 81 20.33 3.82 11.56
C TYR A 81 21.85 3.67 11.46
N VAL A 82 22.52 3.69 12.60
CA VAL A 82 24.00 3.61 12.69
C VAL A 82 24.62 2.44 11.91
N PRO A 83 24.04 1.21 11.89
CA PRO A 83 24.64 0.11 11.15
C PRO A 83 24.76 0.30 9.63
N GLN A 84 24.04 1.27 9.05
CA GLN A 84 24.18 1.60 7.61
C GLN A 84 25.25 2.65 7.31
N HIS A 85 25.81 3.31 8.34
CA HIS A 85 26.75 4.40 8.11
C HIS A 85 28.07 3.90 7.53
N ASN A 86 28.58 4.66 6.56
CA ASN A 86 29.85 4.41 5.84
C ASN A 86 29.90 3.08 5.08
N ILE A 87 28.74 2.49 4.78
CA ILE A 87 28.63 1.35 3.87
C ILE A 87 28.25 1.88 2.50
N ASN A 88 29.01 1.48 1.48
CA ASN A 88 28.66 1.76 0.08
C ASN A 88 27.67 0.70 -0.40
N TYR A 89 26.45 1.15 -0.68
CA TYR A 89 25.38 0.31 -1.20
C TYR A 89 25.34 0.41 -2.71
N GLN A 90 25.47 -0.73 -3.38
CA GLN A 90 25.39 -0.84 -4.83
C GLN A 90 24.40 -1.95 -5.17
N ASP A 91 23.29 -1.61 -5.79
CA ASP A 91 22.31 -2.58 -6.26
C ASP A 91 21.87 -2.23 -7.69
N ASN A 92 21.86 -3.24 -8.54
CA ASN A 92 21.39 -3.15 -9.92
C ASN A 92 20.08 -3.95 -10.12
N ARG A 93 19.45 -4.39 -9.05
CA ARG A 93 18.17 -5.10 -9.12
C ARG A 93 17.03 -4.09 -9.28
N PRO A 94 16.23 -4.21 -10.33
CA PRO A 94 15.14 -3.26 -10.53
C PRO A 94 14.03 -3.49 -9.49
N PHE A 95 13.53 -2.41 -8.91
CA PHE A 95 12.36 -2.43 -8.06
C PHE A 95 11.27 -1.50 -8.60
N LYS A 96 10.03 -1.72 -8.18
CA LYS A 96 8.87 -0.98 -8.70
C LYS A 96 7.96 -0.55 -7.57
N ILE A 97 7.52 0.71 -7.63
CA ILE A 97 6.47 1.24 -6.77
C ILE A 97 5.36 1.73 -7.69
N GLY A 98 4.13 1.32 -7.43
CA GLY A 98 2.96 1.73 -8.18
C GLY A 98 1.87 2.26 -7.27
N GLN A 99 1.19 3.31 -7.73
CA GLN A 99 0.00 3.86 -7.10
C GLN A 99 -1.13 3.94 -8.11
N LEU A 100 -2.33 3.58 -7.68
CA LEU A 100 -3.55 3.76 -8.45
C LEU A 100 -4.67 4.26 -7.55
N SER A 101 -5.35 5.31 -7.97
CA SER A 101 -6.47 5.90 -7.25
C SER A 101 -7.68 6.05 -8.14
N TRP A 102 -8.86 5.72 -7.60
CA TRP A 102 -10.12 5.83 -8.31
C TRP A 102 -11.27 6.16 -7.37
N ALA A 103 -12.30 6.79 -7.91
CA ALA A 103 -13.62 6.89 -7.31
C ALA A 103 -14.51 5.74 -7.77
N GLU A 104 -15.47 5.33 -6.97
CA GLU A 104 -16.41 4.27 -7.32
C GLU A 104 -17.84 4.67 -6.98
N ILE A 105 -18.77 4.31 -7.88
CA ILE A 105 -20.21 4.37 -7.65
C ILE A 105 -20.74 2.95 -7.81
N GLY A 106 -21.44 2.45 -6.80
CA GLY A 106 -22.04 1.12 -6.76
C GLY A 106 -23.56 1.18 -6.72
N LEU A 107 -24.21 0.35 -7.51
CA LEU A 107 -25.63 0.07 -7.45
C LEU A 107 -25.82 -1.37 -7.02
N SER A 108 -26.60 -1.60 -5.97
CA SER A 108 -26.88 -2.91 -5.42
C SER A 108 -28.36 -3.17 -5.47
N TYR A 109 -28.71 -4.41 -5.79
CA TYR A 109 -30.05 -4.94 -5.67
C TYR A 109 -30.01 -6.27 -4.92
N ALA A 110 -30.95 -6.48 -4.00
CA ALA A 110 -31.09 -7.73 -3.29
C ALA A 110 -32.57 -8.12 -3.18
N TYR A 111 -32.81 -9.41 -3.16
CA TYR A 111 -34.14 -10.00 -2.99
C TYR A 111 -34.14 -11.05 -1.89
N THR A 112 -35.16 -11.02 -1.02
CA THR A 112 -35.38 -11.99 0.02
C THR A 112 -36.32 -13.05 -0.49
N PHE A 113 -35.83 -14.26 -0.71
CA PHE A 113 -36.60 -15.40 -1.22
C PHE A 113 -37.44 -16.06 -0.14
N TYR A 114 -36.93 -16.06 1.09
CA TYR A 114 -37.53 -16.72 2.21
C TYR A 114 -37.33 -15.91 3.48
N ALA A 115 -38.40 -15.72 4.24
CA ALA A 115 -38.34 -15.10 5.55
C ALA A 115 -39.41 -15.77 6.42
N ARG A 116 -39.02 -16.54 7.44
CA ARG A 116 -39.91 -17.16 8.41
C ARG A 116 -39.23 -17.19 9.78
N ASN A 117 -39.93 -16.65 10.79
CA ASN A 117 -39.41 -16.49 12.14
C ASN A 117 -38.01 -15.80 12.15
N PHE A 118 -36.98 -16.54 12.54
CA PHE A 118 -35.58 -16.04 12.59
C PHE A 118 -34.79 -16.41 11.35
N ASP A 119 -35.32 -17.21 10.43
CA ASP A 119 -34.64 -17.68 9.24
C ASP A 119 -34.93 -16.75 8.06
N LYS A 120 -33.85 -16.27 7.42
CA LYS A 120 -33.95 -15.40 6.24
C LYS A 120 -32.93 -15.81 5.18
N ILE A 121 -33.40 -15.99 3.96
CA ILE A 121 -32.54 -16.27 2.79
C ILE A 121 -32.70 -15.12 1.80
N SER A 122 -31.60 -14.46 1.49
CA SER A 122 -31.54 -13.35 0.54
C SER A 122 -30.37 -13.52 -0.39
N ALA A 123 -30.51 -13.07 -1.62
CA ALA A 123 -29.40 -12.94 -2.55
C ALA A 123 -29.39 -11.54 -3.15
N GLY A 124 -28.21 -11.08 -3.56
CA GLY A 124 -28.06 -9.75 -4.13
C GLY A 124 -26.89 -9.67 -5.09
N ILE A 125 -26.95 -8.64 -5.94
CA ILE A 125 -25.92 -8.31 -6.91
C ILE A 125 -25.55 -6.84 -6.75
N THR A 126 -24.26 -6.55 -6.92
CA THR A 126 -23.73 -5.17 -6.93
C THR A 126 -22.92 -4.95 -8.20
N VAL A 127 -23.23 -3.88 -8.92
CA VAL A 127 -22.45 -3.40 -10.05
C VAL A 127 -21.77 -2.11 -9.64
N ARG A 128 -20.46 -2.00 -9.94
CA ARG A 128 -19.68 -0.79 -9.65
C ARG A 128 -19.07 -0.21 -10.91
N ARG A 129 -19.19 1.10 -11.06
CA ARG A 129 -18.44 1.87 -12.04
C ARG A 129 -17.27 2.54 -11.36
N LEU A 130 -16.08 2.37 -11.94
CA LEU A 130 -14.83 2.92 -11.44
C LEU A 130 -14.42 4.11 -12.33
N PHE A 131 -13.96 5.18 -11.68
CA PHE A 131 -13.45 6.39 -12.32
C PHE A 131 -12.02 6.59 -11.83
N GLY A 132 -11.02 6.19 -12.65
CA GLY A 132 -9.62 6.46 -12.38
C GLY A 132 -9.34 7.94 -12.39
N TYR A 133 -8.63 8.45 -11.38
CA TYR A 133 -8.26 9.86 -11.34
C TYR A 133 -6.76 10.10 -11.12
N SER A 134 -6.01 9.11 -10.69
CA SER A 134 -4.56 9.25 -10.54
C SER A 134 -3.88 7.89 -10.65
N ALA A 135 -2.80 7.86 -11.39
CA ALA A 135 -1.90 6.73 -11.43
C ALA A 135 -0.46 7.24 -11.42
N MET A 136 0.42 6.54 -10.73
CA MET A 136 1.85 6.84 -10.70
C MET A 136 2.63 5.52 -10.66
N TYR A 137 3.75 5.48 -11.35
CA TYR A 137 4.75 4.44 -11.14
C TYR A 137 6.15 5.03 -10.99
N PHE A 138 6.93 4.35 -10.21
CA PHE A 138 8.35 4.57 -10.04
C PHE A 138 9.06 3.23 -10.27
N LYS A 139 10.12 3.24 -11.07
CA LYS A 139 10.96 2.09 -11.30
C LYS A 139 12.41 2.51 -11.08
N GLY A 140 13.04 2.01 -10.02
CA GLY A 140 14.47 2.08 -9.82
C GLY A 140 15.16 0.97 -10.63
N ASN A 141 16.23 1.27 -11.32
CA ASN A 141 17.00 0.31 -12.11
C ASN A 141 18.38 0.03 -11.50
N SER A 142 19.02 1.05 -10.93
CA SER A 142 20.29 0.92 -10.22
C SER A 142 20.46 2.05 -9.22
N GLU A 143 21.15 1.74 -8.16
CA GLU A 143 21.44 2.64 -7.07
C GLU A 143 22.84 2.41 -6.51
N ASP A 144 23.55 3.51 -6.32
CA ASP A 144 24.85 3.55 -5.69
C ASP A 144 24.87 4.74 -4.73
N TYR A 145 24.83 4.47 -3.44
CA TYR A 145 24.78 5.50 -2.41
C TYR A 145 25.52 5.09 -1.14
N ILE A 146 25.90 6.08 -0.36
CA ILE A 146 26.47 5.93 0.98
C ILE A 146 25.80 6.88 1.94
N VAL A 147 25.57 6.44 3.16
CA VAL A 147 25.08 7.25 4.27
C VAL A 147 26.24 7.50 5.24
N PRO A 148 26.95 8.65 5.15
CA PRO A 148 28.10 8.92 5.99
C PRO A 148 27.76 9.17 7.46
N ASN A 149 26.56 9.74 7.73
CA ASN A 149 26.09 10.11 9.06
C ASN A 149 24.57 10.22 9.10
N ASP A 150 24.03 10.62 10.24
CA ASP A 150 22.60 10.78 10.51
C ASP A 150 21.88 11.91 9.75
N SER A 151 22.61 12.71 8.99
CA SER A 151 22.11 13.94 8.36
C SER A 151 22.38 14.00 6.87
N THR A 152 23.20 13.09 6.33
CA THR A 152 23.67 13.17 4.94
C THR A 152 23.55 11.83 4.24
N ILE A 153 23.12 11.87 2.99
CA ILE A 153 23.24 10.80 2.02
C ILE A 153 24.02 11.29 0.81
N SER A 154 25.00 10.54 0.36
CA SER A 154 25.72 10.80 -0.89
C SER A 154 25.34 9.77 -1.93
N VAL A 155 24.75 10.23 -3.02
CA VAL A 155 24.32 9.38 -4.14
C VAL A 155 25.32 9.54 -5.26
N HIS A 156 25.94 8.45 -5.67
CA HIS A 156 26.92 8.41 -6.76
C HIS A 156 26.29 8.10 -8.09
N ASN A 157 25.34 7.17 -8.11
CA ASN A 157 24.56 6.83 -9.28
C ASN A 157 23.12 6.47 -8.89
N PHE A 158 22.17 6.96 -9.66
CA PHE A 158 20.76 6.64 -9.47
C PHE A 158 20.03 6.67 -10.81
N ASP A 159 19.67 5.51 -11.33
CA ASP A 159 18.88 5.39 -12.53
C ASP A 159 17.44 5.01 -12.17
N ALA A 160 16.49 5.88 -12.50
CA ALA A 160 15.08 5.65 -12.21
C ALA A 160 14.17 6.23 -13.30
N GLN A 161 13.02 5.61 -13.44
CA GLN A 161 11.93 6.05 -14.30
C GLN A 161 10.70 6.39 -13.47
N ILE A 162 10.07 7.52 -13.77
CA ILE A 162 8.82 7.94 -13.16
C ILE A 162 7.81 8.20 -14.26
N GLY A 163 6.60 7.67 -14.09
CA GLY A 163 5.46 8.01 -14.92
C GLY A 163 4.24 8.29 -14.05
N TYR A 164 3.45 9.26 -14.47
CA TYR A 164 2.24 9.61 -13.76
C TYR A 164 1.12 10.01 -14.73
N SER A 165 -0.11 9.83 -14.28
CA SER A 165 -1.31 10.28 -14.97
C SER A 165 -2.23 10.96 -13.96
N LEU A 166 -2.61 12.19 -14.24
CA LEU A 166 -3.56 12.99 -13.47
C LEU A 166 -4.75 13.34 -14.36
N PRO A 167 -5.96 13.58 -13.80
CA PRO A 167 -7.15 13.94 -14.58
C PRO A 167 -7.13 15.42 -14.99
N ILE A 168 -5.98 15.96 -15.35
CA ILE A 168 -5.77 17.35 -15.73
C ILE A 168 -5.35 17.36 -17.19
N ASN A 169 -6.09 18.09 -18.02
CA ASN A 169 -5.63 18.40 -19.38
C ASN A 169 -4.51 19.44 -19.27
N TYR A 170 -3.37 19.13 -19.84
CA TYR A 170 -2.22 20.02 -19.94
C TYR A 170 -2.20 20.74 -21.30
N ASP A 171 -3.38 21.14 -21.82
CA ASP A 171 -3.48 21.92 -23.06
C ASP A 171 -3.21 23.40 -22.80
#